data_fd7c062bb841fe0da1f171eca0d1b5be
#
_entry.id   fd7c062bb841fe0da1f171eca0d1b5be
#
_cell.length_a   1.000
_cell.length_b   1.000
_cell.length_c   1.000
_cell.angle_alpha   90.00
_cell.angle_beta   90.00
_cell.angle_gamma   90.00
#
_symmetry.space_group_name_H-M   'P 1'
#
loop_
_entity.id
_entity.type
_entity.pdbx_description
1 polymer ?
#
loop_
_entity_poly.entity_id
_entity_poly.type
_entity_poly.pdbx_seq_one_letter_code
_entity_poly.pdbx_strand_id
1 'polypeptide(L)'
;MAKRSAPEVNAGSMADIAFLLLIFFLVTTTIEKDSGINRKLPPMEEIDPPIIKQKNIFTVLLNGKDQLLVEEELMDIADLRSAAVEFLDNNGDGSCNYCLGKKDQSSSDNPDKAIISLKNERETSYAAYISVQNELVAAYNVLRNRRALDLGPGQGFRDMNFTQMQRNYKDARFVGNKEKLKALIDQIKLEFPQKLSEVQ
;
A
#
# COMPACT_ATOMS: atom_id res chain seq x y z
N MET A 1 33.39 -71.14 -8.09
CA MET A 1 32.34 -70.12 -7.88
C MET A 1 32.94 -68.74 -8.24
N ALA A 2 32.53 -68.19 -9.39
CA ALA A 2 33.00 -66.85 -9.85
C ALA A 2 32.31 -65.76 -9.04
N LYS A 3 33.11 -64.97 -8.30
CA LYS A 3 32.62 -63.73 -7.64
C LYS A 3 32.24 -62.67 -8.73
N ARG A 4 30.99 -62.36 -8.88
CA ARG A 4 30.57 -61.23 -9.69
C ARG A 4 31.03 -59.93 -9.01
N SER A 5 31.84 -59.13 -9.71
CA SER A 5 32.22 -57.81 -9.24
C SER A 5 30.96 -56.94 -9.16
N ALA A 6 30.86 -56.14 -8.10
CA ALA A 6 29.77 -55.14 -7.98
C ALA A 6 29.83 -54.16 -9.16
N PRO A 7 28.71 -53.74 -9.72
CA PRO A 7 28.68 -52.73 -10.78
C PRO A 7 29.29 -51.43 -10.29
N GLU A 8 30.37 -50.98 -10.93
CA GLU A 8 30.96 -49.66 -10.69
C GLU A 8 30.02 -48.59 -11.22
N VAL A 9 29.53 -47.75 -10.32
CA VAL A 9 28.71 -46.58 -10.71
C VAL A 9 29.66 -45.52 -11.25
N ASN A 10 29.44 -45.10 -12.48
CA ASN A 10 30.23 -44.04 -13.12
C ASN A 10 29.99 -42.69 -12.42
N ALA A 11 31.01 -42.20 -11.69
CA ALA A 11 30.95 -40.95 -10.95
C ALA A 11 30.62 -39.72 -11.84
N GLY A 12 31.05 -39.76 -13.12
CA GLY A 12 30.73 -38.73 -14.11
C GLY A 12 29.22 -38.62 -14.41
N SER A 13 28.55 -39.79 -14.57
CA SER A 13 27.10 -39.79 -14.80
C SER A 13 26.29 -39.34 -13.59
N MET A 14 26.76 -39.63 -12.37
CA MET A 14 26.13 -39.13 -11.15
C MET A 14 26.30 -37.62 -10.99
N ALA A 15 27.47 -37.08 -11.34
CA ALA A 15 27.73 -35.64 -11.30
C ALA A 15 26.84 -34.89 -12.31
N ASP A 16 26.63 -35.43 -13.51
CA ASP A 16 25.78 -34.84 -14.52
C ASP A 16 24.31 -34.81 -14.09
N ILE A 17 23.80 -35.89 -13.55
CA ILE A 17 22.43 -35.94 -13.01
C ILE A 17 22.26 -34.95 -11.85
N ALA A 18 23.23 -34.84 -10.94
CA ALA A 18 23.16 -33.89 -9.84
C ALA A 18 23.20 -32.44 -10.34
N PHE A 19 24.00 -32.14 -11.37
CA PHE A 19 24.08 -30.84 -11.99
C PHE A 19 22.78 -30.45 -12.72
N LEU A 20 22.18 -31.37 -13.48
CA LEU A 20 20.90 -31.15 -14.15
C LEU A 20 19.76 -30.93 -13.16
N LEU A 21 19.71 -31.67 -12.05
CA LEU A 21 18.72 -31.45 -10.99
C LEU A 21 18.92 -30.10 -10.31
N LEU A 22 20.16 -29.66 -10.09
CA LEU A 22 20.46 -28.36 -9.52
C LEU A 22 19.96 -27.22 -10.42
N ILE A 23 20.25 -27.28 -11.73
CA ILE A 23 19.74 -26.31 -12.71
C ILE A 23 18.22 -26.37 -12.78
N PHE A 24 17.62 -27.56 -12.80
CA PHE A 24 16.18 -27.72 -12.83
C PHE A 24 15.51 -27.03 -11.63
N PHE A 25 15.98 -27.26 -10.41
CA PHE A 25 15.45 -26.56 -9.23
C PHE A 25 15.70 -25.08 -9.27
N LEU A 26 16.85 -24.62 -9.74
CA LEU A 26 17.17 -23.20 -9.85
C LEU A 26 16.23 -22.46 -10.83
N VAL A 27 15.82 -23.12 -11.91
CA VAL A 27 14.90 -22.51 -12.92
C VAL A 27 13.43 -22.67 -12.53
N THR A 28 13.08 -23.75 -11.80
CA THR A 28 11.68 -24.00 -11.39
C THR A 28 11.29 -23.36 -10.08
N THR A 29 12.25 -22.98 -9.21
CA THR A 29 11.94 -22.20 -8.02
C THR A 29 11.59 -20.78 -8.42
N THR A 30 10.30 -20.46 -8.45
CA THR A 30 9.83 -19.09 -8.51
C THR A 30 10.10 -18.46 -7.15
N ILE A 31 11.00 -17.47 -7.12
CA ILE A 31 11.11 -16.59 -5.95
C ILE A 31 9.82 -15.78 -5.91
N GLU A 32 8.89 -16.17 -5.03
CA GLU A 32 7.75 -15.30 -4.71
C GLU A 32 8.32 -14.00 -4.18
N LYS A 33 8.17 -12.93 -4.97
CA LYS A 33 8.42 -11.59 -4.46
C LYS A 33 7.23 -11.26 -3.57
N ASP A 34 7.43 -11.39 -2.28
CA ASP A 34 6.50 -10.80 -1.32
C ASP A 34 6.35 -9.33 -1.68
N SER A 35 5.18 -8.98 -2.21
CA SER A 35 4.81 -7.60 -2.43
C SER A 35 4.42 -7.00 -1.08
N GLY A 36 5.42 -6.66 -0.29
CA GLY A 36 5.26 -5.93 0.94
C GLY A 36 4.53 -4.60 0.70
N ILE A 37 3.82 -4.13 1.70
CA ILE A 37 3.16 -2.82 1.66
C ILE A 37 4.26 -1.77 1.52
N ASN A 38 4.31 -1.10 0.36
CA ASN A 38 5.28 -0.03 0.10
C ASN A 38 4.97 1.16 1.01
N ARG A 39 5.69 1.30 2.12
CA ARG A 39 5.66 2.48 2.99
C ARG A 39 6.89 3.31 2.77
N LYS A 40 6.69 4.61 2.59
CA LYS A 40 7.78 5.56 2.64
C LYS A 40 8.05 5.86 4.13
N LEU A 41 9.15 5.34 4.65
CA LEU A 41 9.62 5.74 5.97
C LEU A 41 9.97 7.23 5.93
N PRO A 42 9.58 8.02 6.93
CA PRO A 42 10.01 9.40 7.03
C PRO A 42 11.54 9.45 7.13
N PRO A 43 12.21 10.45 6.53
CA PRO A 43 13.63 10.65 6.72
C PRO A 43 13.92 10.91 8.19
N MET A 44 14.96 10.26 8.73
CA MET A 44 15.47 10.50 10.08
C MET A 44 16.33 11.80 10.10
N GLU A 45 15.74 12.92 9.74
CA GLU A 45 16.37 14.21 9.98
C GLU A 45 15.93 14.70 11.37
N GLU A 46 16.88 15.13 12.21
CA GLU A 46 16.62 15.79 13.49
C GLU A 46 16.05 17.19 13.26
N ILE A 47 14.87 17.23 12.67
CA ILE A 47 14.04 18.43 12.60
C ILE A 47 13.12 18.38 13.79
N ASP A 48 13.00 19.47 14.55
CA ASP A 48 11.98 19.57 15.60
C ASP A 48 10.65 19.04 15.07
N PRO A 49 10.03 18.05 15.74
CA PRO A 49 8.86 17.42 15.20
C PRO A 49 7.78 18.48 14.90
N PRO A 50 7.24 18.54 13.70
CA PRO A 50 6.21 19.51 13.38
C PRO A 50 5.05 19.37 14.35
N ILE A 51 4.56 20.47 14.90
CA ILE A 51 3.39 20.48 15.78
C ILE A 51 2.17 20.02 14.95
N ILE A 52 1.80 18.77 15.09
CA ILE A 52 0.65 18.19 14.42
C ILE A 52 -0.58 18.54 15.26
N LYS A 53 -1.56 19.22 14.64
CA LYS A 53 -2.84 19.49 15.29
C LYS A 53 -3.59 18.17 15.49
N GLN A 54 -4.17 17.96 16.67
CA GLN A 54 -4.92 16.75 17.01
C GLN A 54 -6.02 16.43 15.97
N LYS A 55 -6.73 17.43 15.50
CA LYS A 55 -7.79 17.28 14.48
C LYS A 55 -7.30 16.71 13.13
N ASN A 56 -5.99 16.72 12.87
CA ASN A 56 -5.37 16.14 11.66
C ASN A 56 -4.92 14.70 11.85
N ILE A 57 -5.19 14.09 13.01
CA ILE A 57 -4.83 12.72 13.32
C ILE A 57 -6.12 11.89 13.37
N PHE A 58 -6.24 10.92 12.49
CA PHE A 58 -7.31 9.91 12.52
C PHE A 58 -6.82 8.70 13.30
N THR A 59 -7.36 8.52 14.50
CA THR A 59 -6.91 7.47 15.41
C THR A 59 -7.69 6.19 15.17
N VAL A 60 -6.99 5.13 14.87
CA VAL A 60 -7.53 3.79 14.65
C VAL A 60 -6.86 2.84 15.65
N LEU A 61 -7.63 2.28 16.57
CA LEU A 61 -7.16 1.31 17.55
C LEU A 61 -7.78 -0.05 17.29
N LEU A 62 -6.97 -1.08 17.27
CA LEU A 62 -7.40 -2.47 17.17
C LEU A 62 -7.00 -3.22 18.44
N ASN A 63 -8.00 -3.65 19.22
CA ASN A 63 -7.74 -4.31 20.51
C ASN A 63 -7.45 -5.81 20.36
N GLY A 64 -7.05 -6.47 21.47
CA GLY A 64 -6.72 -7.90 21.50
C GLY A 64 -7.92 -8.84 21.27
N LYS A 65 -9.15 -8.31 21.16
CA LYS A 65 -10.37 -9.06 20.78
C LYS A 65 -10.77 -8.80 19.33
N ASP A 66 -9.88 -8.23 18.53
CA ASP A 66 -10.12 -7.84 17.13
C ASP A 66 -11.26 -6.81 16.95
N GLN A 67 -11.56 -6.03 17.99
CA GLN A 67 -12.53 -4.95 17.90
C GLN A 67 -11.84 -3.66 17.47
N LEU A 68 -12.46 -2.96 16.52
CA LEU A 68 -11.97 -1.72 15.95
C LEU A 68 -12.60 -0.53 16.68
N LEU A 69 -11.73 0.38 17.18
CA LEU A 69 -12.13 1.68 17.70
C LEU A 69 -11.55 2.75 16.78
N VAL A 70 -12.41 3.66 16.33
CA VAL A 70 -12.05 4.81 15.49
C VAL A 70 -12.50 6.07 16.22
N GLU A 71 -11.57 7.00 16.47
CA GLU A 71 -11.85 8.22 17.24
C GLU A 71 -12.55 7.92 18.59
N GLU A 72 -12.12 6.84 19.27
CA GLU A 72 -12.65 6.34 20.55
C GLU A 72 -14.05 5.68 20.47
N GLU A 73 -14.67 5.58 19.29
CA GLU A 73 -15.93 4.91 19.06
C GLU A 73 -15.75 3.52 18.43
N LEU A 74 -16.55 2.54 18.85
CA LEU A 74 -16.58 1.21 18.22
C LEU A 74 -17.14 1.32 16.81
N MET A 75 -16.41 0.77 15.83
CA MET A 75 -16.78 0.79 14.42
C MET A 75 -16.66 -0.59 13.80
N ASP A 76 -17.50 -0.89 12.81
CA ASP A 76 -17.33 -2.07 11.98
C ASP A 76 -16.22 -1.82 10.94
N ILE A 77 -15.45 -2.86 10.61
CA ILE A 77 -14.39 -2.78 9.57
C ILE A 77 -14.98 -2.35 8.22
N ALA A 78 -16.22 -2.72 7.92
CA ALA A 78 -16.89 -2.33 6.68
C ALA A 78 -17.07 -0.81 6.52
N ASP A 79 -17.20 -0.08 7.63
CA ASP A 79 -17.40 1.38 7.66
C ASP A 79 -16.08 2.16 7.71
N LEU A 80 -14.98 1.51 8.06
CA LEU A 80 -13.67 2.14 8.22
C LEU A 80 -13.22 2.89 6.97
N ARG A 81 -13.42 2.29 5.78
CA ARG A 81 -13.03 2.91 4.51
C ARG A 81 -13.75 4.23 4.29
N SER A 82 -15.06 4.26 4.51
CA SER A 82 -15.87 5.47 4.32
C SER A 82 -15.51 6.56 5.32
N ALA A 83 -15.28 6.20 6.59
CA ALA A 83 -14.84 7.14 7.62
C ALA A 83 -13.45 7.73 7.30
N ALA A 84 -12.50 6.90 6.85
CA ALA A 84 -11.18 7.36 6.46
C ALA A 84 -11.24 8.27 5.21
N VAL A 85 -12.08 7.97 4.21
CA VAL A 85 -12.30 8.82 3.03
C VAL A 85 -12.87 10.17 3.47
N GLU A 86 -13.88 10.18 4.33
CA GLU A 86 -14.49 11.41 4.83
C GLU A 86 -13.47 12.29 5.58
N PHE A 87 -12.65 11.69 6.42
CA PHE A 87 -11.58 12.37 7.14
C PHE A 87 -10.52 12.96 6.19
N LEU A 88 -10.00 12.16 5.25
CA LEU A 88 -8.94 12.57 4.34
C LEU A 88 -9.37 13.65 3.36
N ASP A 89 -10.65 13.64 2.93
CA ASP A 89 -11.21 14.56 1.94
C ASP A 89 -11.85 15.82 2.56
N ASN A 90 -11.86 15.95 3.89
CA ASN A 90 -12.66 16.92 4.65
C ASN A 90 -12.43 18.39 4.25
N ASN A 91 -11.16 18.84 4.06
CA ASN A 91 -10.83 20.23 3.70
C ASN A 91 -11.29 21.27 4.74
N GLY A 92 -11.00 21.01 6.03
CA GLY A 92 -11.45 21.85 7.14
C GLY A 92 -10.86 23.26 7.18
N ASP A 93 -9.69 23.50 6.55
CA ASP A 93 -9.08 24.83 6.41
C ASP A 93 -9.41 25.51 5.06
N GLY A 94 -10.14 24.83 4.17
CA GLY A 94 -10.53 25.36 2.86
C GLY A 94 -9.38 25.51 1.86
N SER A 95 -8.18 25.03 2.18
CA SER A 95 -7.00 25.19 1.32
C SER A 95 -6.96 24.22 0.13
N CYS A 96 -7.70 23.12 0.21
CA CYS A 96 -7.76 22.09 -0.82
C CYS A 96 -8.81 22.42 -1.87
N ASN A 97 -8.42 22.64 -3.11
CA ASN A 97 -9.32 22.98 -4.22
C ASN A 97 -9.86 21.76 -4.99
N TYR A 98 -9.37 20.56 -4.68
CA TYR A 98 -9.77 19.28 -5.28
C TYR A 98 -10.49 18.34 -4.30
N CYS A 99 -10.65 18.76 -3.05
CA CYS A 99 -11.37 18.01 -2.02
C CYS A 99 -12.88 18.30 -2.11
N LEU A 100 -13.69 17.27 -1.83
CA LEU A 100 -15.15 17.33 -1.91
C LEU A 100 -15.84 17.12 -0.55
N GLY A 101 -15.06 17.08 0.54
CA GLY A 101 -15.57 16.80 1.87
C GLY A 101 -16.41 17.90 2.48
N LYS A 102 -16.86 17.68 3.72
CA LYS A 102 -17.82 18.52 4.43
C LYS A 102 -17.28 19.88 4.88
N LYS A 103 -15.96 20.09 4.83
CA LYS A 103 -15.26 21.28 5.32
C LYS A 103 -15.49 21.56 6.81
N ASP A 104 -15.58 20.48 7.58
CA ASP A 104 -15.71 20.56 9.02
C ASP A 104 -14.40 21.06 9.65
N GLN A 105 -14.44 22.19 10.35
CA GLN A 105 -13.28 22.80 10.98
C GLN A 105 -12.76 22.00 12.19
N SER A 106 -13.55 21.08 12.73
CA SER A 106 -13.17 20.18 13.83
C SER A 106 -12.41 18.97 13.34
N SER A 107 -12.51 18.61 12.05
CA SER A 107 -11.83 17.49 11.41
C SER A 107 -10.63 17.95 10.56
N SER A 108 -10.04 17.05 9.76
CA SER A 108 -8.77 17.31 9.07
C SER A 108 -8.76 18.57 8.21
N ASP A 109 -7.65 19.30 8.26
CA ASP A 109 -7.46 20.53 7.48
C ASP A 109 -7.43 20.25 5.98
N ASN A 110 -6.60 19.30 5.54
CA ASN A 110 -6.49 18.87 4.14
C ASN A 110 -5.72 17.54 4.05
N PRO A 111 -5.73 16.85 2.89
CA PRO A 111 -5.09 15.56 2.73
C PRO A 111 -3.58 15.55 3.01
N ASP A 112 -2.89 16.67 2.78
CA ASP A 112 -1.45 16.76 3.06
C ASP A 112 -1.15 16.81 4.55
N LYS A 113 -2.03 17.40 5.38
CA LYS A 113 -1.86 17.46 6.83
C LYS A 113 -2.47 16.27 7.56
N ALA A 114 -3.39 15.56 6.92
CA ALA A 114 -4.08 14.41 7.48
C ALA A 114 -3.13 13.21 7.68
N ILE A 115 -3.15 12.63 8.89
CA ILE A 115 -2.35 11.48 9.27
C ILE A 115 -3.30 10.43 9.85
N ILE A 116 -3.18 9.18 9.40
CA ILE A 116 -3.87 8.06 10.02
C ILE A 116 -2.89 7.38 10.98
N SER A 117 -3.28 7.30 12.25
CA SER A 117 -2.52 6.62 13.30
C SER A 117 -3.16 5.29 13.60
N LEU A 118 -2.51 4.19 13.22
CA LEU A 118 -2.96 2.84 13.53
C LEU A 118 -2.18 2.32 14.74
N LYS A 119 -2.92 1.94 15.79
CA LYS A 119 -2.39 1.27 16.97
C LYS A 119 -3.05 -0.08 17.11
N ASN A 120 -2.25 -1.13 17.27
CA ASN A 120 -2.74 -2.46 17.54
C ASN A 120 -2.18 -2.99 18.86
N GLU A 121 -3.01 -3.71 19.60
CA GLU A 121 -2.58 -4.43 20.80
C GLU A 121 -1.83 -5.70 20.42
N ARG A 122 -1.05 -6.23 21.37
CA ARG A 122 -0.18 -7.39 21.13
C ARG A 122 -0.94 -8.68 20.81
N GLU A 123 -2.13 -8.83 21.37
CA GLU A 123 -3.01 -9.99 21.20
C GLU A 123 -3.89 -9.91 19.95
N THR A 124 -3.85 -8.82 19.22
CA THR A 124 -4.59 -8.64 17.96
C THR A 124 -4.20 -9.68 16.93
N SER A 125 -5.19 -10.30 16.28
CA SER A 125 -4.91 -11.27 15.21
C SER A 125 -4.31 -10.57 13.97
N TYR A 126 -3.36 -11.26 13.32
CA TYR A 126 -2.77 -10.76 12.09
C TYR A 126 -3.80 -10.55 10.97
N ALA A 127 -4.84 -11.39 10.93
CA ALA A 127 -5.92 -11.28 9.94
C ALA A 127 -6.70 -9.97 10.11
N ALA A 128 -7.08 -9.60 11.34
CA ALA A 128 -7.78 -8.36 11.63
C ALA A 128 -6.91 -7.14 11.31
N TYR A 129 -5.63 -7.18 11.71
CA TYR A 129 -4.66 -6.13 11.39
C TYR A 129 -4.53 -5.88 9.88
N ILE A 130 -4.34 -6.94 9.07
CA ILE A 130 -4.24 -6.81 7.61
C ILE A 130 -5.54 -6.32 7.00
N SER A 131 -6.70 -6.75 7.53
CA SER A 131 -8.01 -6.28 7.05
C SER A 131 -8.16 -4.77 7.27
N VAL A 132 -7.83 -4.26 8.45
CA VAL A 132 -7.83 -2.83 8.76
C VAL A 132 -6.87 -2.06 7.84
N GLN A 133 -5.65 -2.55 7.67
CA GLN A 133 -4.69 -1.92 6.75
C GLN A 133 -5.20 -1.84 5.31
N ASN A 134 -5.81 -2.92 4.83
CA ASN A 134 -6.37 -2.95 3.48
C ASN A 134 -7.48 -1.92 3.29
N GLU A 135 -8.36 -1.75 4.29
CA GLU A 135 -9.41 -0.73 4.24
C GLU A 135 -8.85 0.69 4.24
N LEU A 136 -7.84 0.97 5.07
CA LEU A 136 -7.17 2.27 5.09
C LEU A 136 -6.45 2.57 3.77
N VAL A 137 -5.73 1.61 3.20
CA VAL A 137 -5.10 1.76 1.88
C VAL A 137 -6.15 1.92 0.77
N ALA A 138 -7.27 1.21 0.86
CA ALA A 138 -8.38 1.33 -0.07
C ALA A 138 -9.01 2.74 -0.02
N ALA A 139 -9.10 3.38 1.15
CA ALA A 139 -9.57 4.76 1.29
C ALA A 139 -8.70 5.73 0.48
N TYR A 140 -7.37 5.65 0.60
CA TYR A 140 -6.48 6.45 -0.26
C TYR A 140 -6.67 6.16 -1.75
N ASN A 141 -6.87 4.88 -2.10
CA ASN A 141 -7.08 4.51 -3.51
C ASN A 141 -8.39 5.04 -4.07
N VAL A 142 -9.46 5.12 -3.26
CA VAL A 142 -10.73 5.75 -3.68
C VAL A 142 -10.50 7.20 -4.07
N LEU A 143 -9.83 7.98 -3.22
CA LEU A 143 -9.54 9.40 -3.46
C LEU A 143 -8.61 9.60 -4.68
N ARG A 144 -7.55 8.81 -4.76
CA ARG A 144 -6.61 8.84 -5.89
C ARG A 144 -7.25 8.41 -7.21
N ASN A 145 -8.16 7.42 -7.18
CA ASN A 145 -8.90 6.99 -8.36
C ASN A 145 -9.82 8.10 -8.88
N ARG A 146 -10.56 8.77 -7.96
CA ARG A 146 -11.38 9.93 -8.30
C ARG A 146 -10.53 11.01 -8.96
N ARG A 147 -9.40 11.38 -8.34
CA ARG A 147 -8.51 12.42 -8.86
C ARG A 147 -7.89 12.06 -10.22
N ALA A 148 -7.59 10.78 -10.44
CA ALA A 148 -7.09 10.30 -11.72
C ALA A 148 -8.10 10.47 -12.84
N LEU A 149 -9.39 10.24 -12.56
CA LEU A 149 -10.47 10.45 -13.53
C LEU A 149 -10.69 11.93 -13.84
N ASP A 150 -10.43 12.82 -12.89
CA ASP A 150 -10.51 14.28 -13.10
C ASP A 150 -9.36 14.80 -13.97
N LEU A 151 -8.12 14.40 -13.66
CA LEU A 151 -6.92 14.92 -14.33
C LEU A 151 -6.56 14.17 -15.62
N GLY A 152 -6.92 12.89 -15.70
CA GLY A 152 -6.55 12.00 -16.80
C GLY A 152 -6.96 12.50 -18.19
N PRO A 153 -8.20 12.95 -18.40
CA PRO A 153 -8.65 13.43 -19.69
C PRO A 153 -7.82 14.57 -20.26
N GLY A 154 -7.40 15.53 -19.42
CA GLY A 154 -6.53 16.66 -19.82
C GLY A 154 -5.11 16.25 -20.19
N GLN A 155 -4.66 15.08 -19.76
CA GLN A 155 -3.32 14.53 -20.02
C GLN A 155 -3.30 13.43 -21.10
N GLY A 156 -4.46 13.10 -21.67
CA GLY A 156 -4.60 12.05 -22.71
C GLY A 156 -4.83 10.65 -22.15
N PHE A 157 -5.17 10.53 -20.86
CA PHE A 157 -5.47 9.26 -20.18
C PHE A 157 -6.95 9.19 -19.77
N ARG A 158 -7.85 9.29 -20.77
CA ARG A 158 -9.30 9.23 -20.54
C ARG A 158 -9.71 7.87 -19.99
N ASP A 159 -10.65 7.87 -19.06
CA ASP A 159 -11.26 6.68 -18.45
C ASP A 159 -10.27 5.73 -17.73
N MET A 160 -9.13 6.25 -17.30
CA MET A 160 -8.10 5.50 -16.61
C MET A 160 -8.02 5.94 -15.14
N ASN A 161 -8.36 5.04 -14.21
CA ASN A 161 -8.22 5.31 -12.79
C ASN A 161 -6.76 5.13 -12.32
N PHE A 162 -6.45 5.61 -11.11
CA PHE A 162 -5.10 5.58 -10.56
C PHE A 162 -4.48 4.18 -10.51
N THR A 163 -5.27 3.18 -10.13
CA THR A 163 -4.81 1.79 -10.05
C THR A 163 -4.46 1.25 -11.45
N GLN A 164 -5.23 1.58 -12.47
CA GLN A 164 -4.92 1.24 -13.86
C GLN A 164 -3.68 1.99 -14.36
N MET A 165 -3.55 3.28 -14.03
CA MET A 165 -2.35 4.05 -14.35
C MET A 165 -1.09 3.41 -13.79
N GLN A 166 -1.11 2.97 -12.54
CA GLN A 166 0.02 2.28 -11.93
C GLN A 166 0.35 0.94 -12.58
N ARG A 167 -0.66 0.15 -12.95
CA ARG A 167 -0.47 -1.12 -13.69
C ARG A 167 0.15 -0.86 -15.05
N ASN A 168 -0.41 0.10 -15.80
CA ASN A 168 0.07 0.44 -17.14
C ASN A 168 1.49 1.00 -17.11
N TYR A 169 1.84 1.78 -16.10
CA TYR A 169 3.21 2.27 -15.93
C TYR A 169 4.22 1.12 -15.73
N LYS A 170 3.83 0.08 -14.97
CA LYS A 170 4.67 -1.12 -14.75
C LYS A 170 4.69 -2.06 -15.95
N ASP A 171 3.68 -2.03 -16.82
CA ASP A 171 3.60 -2.90 -17.99
C ASP A 171 4.58 -2.45 -19.07
N ALA A 172 5.49 -3.36 -19.46
CA ALA A 172 6.44 -3.10 -20.54
C ALA A 172 5.76 -2.93 -21.92
N ARG A 173 4.56 -3.52 -22.09
CA ARG A 173 3.79 -3.52 -23.35
C ARG A 173 2.87 -2.31 -23.49
N PHE A 174 2.78 -1.46 -22.47
CA PHE A 174 1.89 -0.30 -22.52
C PHE A 174 2.28 0.65 -23.66
N VAL A 175 1.34 0.90 -24.56
CA VAL A 175 1.48 1.84 -25.67
C VAL A 175 0.96 3.20 -25.23
N GLY A 176 1.85 4.10 -24.83
CA GLY A 176 1.50 5.44 -24.37
C GLY A 176 2.73 6.18 -23.83
N ASN A 177 2.56 7.47 -23.54
CA ASN A 177 3.65 8.28 -22.97
C ASN A 177 3.83 7.94 -21.48
N LYS A 178 4.80 7.07 -21.15
CA LYS A 178 5.12 6.65 -19.79
C LYS A 178 5.62 7.78 -18.90
N GLU A 179 6.31 8.77 -19.46
CA GLU A 179 6.82 9.92 -18.68
C GLU A 179 5.67 10.80 -18.19
N LYS A 180 4.71 11.12 -19.09
CA LYS A 180 3.49 11.84 -18.71
C LYS A 180 2.65 11.04 -17.71
N LEU A 181 2.53 9.73 -17.93
CA LEU A 181 1.80 8.85 -17.03
C LEU A 181 2.42 8.83 -15.62
N LYS A 182 3.76 8.76 -15.56
CA LYS A 182 4.50 8.84 -14.29
C LYS A 182 4.29 10.18 -13.60
N ALA A 183 4.43 11.28 -14.32
CA ALA A 183 4.26 12.62 -13.77
C ALA A 183 2.84 12.79 -13.16
N LEU A 184 1.81 12.28 -13.85
CA LEU A 184 0.44 12.30 -13.35
C LEU A 184 0.25 11.43 -12.10
N ILE A 185 0.82 10.22 -12.08
CA ILE A 185 0.82 9.35 -10.90
C ILE A 185 1.48 10.03 -9.71
N ASP A 186 2.64 10.66 -9.93
CA ASP A 186 3.41 11.32 -8.87
C ASP A 186 2.66 12.57 -8.36
N GLN A 187 2.02 13.34 -9.24
CA GLN A 187 1.14 14.46 -8.87
C GLN A 187 -0.01 13.99 -7.97
N ILE A 188 -0.73 12.94 -8.35
CA ILE A 188 -1.85 12.39 -7.56
C ILE A 188 -1.37 11.91 -6.19
N LYS A 189 -0.16 11.31 -6.11
CA LYS A 189 0.43 10.89 -4.83
C LYS A 189 0.81 12.06 -3.94
N LEU A 190 1.21 13.18 -4.52
CA LEU A 190 1.51 14.41 -3.78
C LEU A 190 0.22 15.07 -3.26
N GLU A 191 -0.86 15.04 -4.03
CA GLU A 191 -2.16 15.58 -3.64
C GLU A 191 -2.84 14.73 -2.54
N PHE A 192 -2.67 13.40 -2.59
CA PHE A 192 -3.17 12.46 -1.57
C PHE A 192 -2.01 11.59 -1.05
N PRO A 193 -1.10 12.14 -0.22
CA PRO A 193 0.01 11.38 0.34
C PRO A 193 -0.49 10.35 1.34
N GLN A 194 0.02 9.14 1.24
CA GLN A 194 -0.32 8.07 2.18
C GLN A 194 0.50 8.24 3.46
N LYS A 195 -0.07 8.92 4.43
CA LYS A 195 0.51 9.14 5.76
C LYS A 195 -0.17 8.20 6.76
N LEU A 196 0.27 6.97 6.77
CA LEU A 196 -0.17 5.94 7.72
C LEU A 196 0.98 5.67 8.69
N SER A 197 0.79 6.07 9.94
CA SER A 197 1.73 5.86 11.04
C SER A 197 1.27 4.68 11.90
N GLU A 198 2.20 3.81 12.26
CA GLU A 198 1.96 2.74 13.23
C GLU A 198 2.64 3.11 14.54
N VAL A 199 1.84 3.09 15.59
CA VAL A 199 2.30 3.29 16.98
C VAL A 199 2.27 1.95 17.68
N GLN A 200 3.42 1.50 18.14
CA GLN A 200 3.55 0.28 18.96
C GLN A 200 3.32 0.61 20.43
#